data_8e98b0ea29710d89b7d48461fde57ca1
#
_entry.id   8e98b0ea29710d89b7d48461fde57ca1
#
_cell.length_a   1.000
_cell.length_b   1.000
_cell.length_c   1.000
_cell.angle_alpha   90.00
_cell.angle_beta   90.00
_cell.angle_gamma   90.00
#
_symmetry.space_group_name_H-M   'P 1'
#
loop_
_entity.id
_entity.type
_entity.pdbx_description
1 polymer ?
#
loop_
_entity_poly.entity_id
_entity_poly.type
_entity_poly.pdbx_seq_one_letter_code
_entity_poly.pdbx_strand_id
1 'polypeptide(L)'
;MSVYVIVQAKIENRAMLDQYVAKVMPTIASHQGRVVAFDEEPEVIEGPIEHPRTVILEFPSMTAFHAWYDSPEYQEILPLRLNSTRGTLIVAKGFTP
;
A
#
# COMPACT_ATOMS: atom_id res chain seq x y z
N MET A 1 10.75 15.65 3.13
CA MET A 1 10.92 14.83 1.90
C MET A 1 9.87 13.74 1.90
N SER A 2 9.13 13.64 0.83
CA SER A 2 8.12 12.59 0.67
C SER A 2 8.75 11.21 0.63
N VAL A 3 7.99 10.24 1.11
CA VAL A 3 8.32 8.83 0.97
C VAL A 3 7.18 8.13 0.22
N TYR A 4 7.51 7.05 -0.45
CA TYR A 4 6.55 6.30 -1.27
C TYR A 4 6.46 4.88 -0.77
N VAL A 5 5.24 4.46 -0.45
CA VAL A 5 4.96 3.08 -0.05
C VAL A 5 4.62 2.33 -1.32
N ILE A 6 5.38 1.29 -1.59
CA ILE A 6 5.18 0.49 -2.81
C ILE A 6 4.77 -0.90 -2.38
N VAL A 7 3.53 -1.26 -2.73
CA VAL A 7 2.98 -2.58 -2.44
C VAL A 7 2.84 -3.34 -3.75
N GLN A 8 3.46 -4.50 -3.82
CA GLN A 8 3.24 -5.41 -4.94
C GLN A 8 2.75 -6.74 -4.38
N ALA A 9 1.63 -7.23 -4.89
CA ALA A 9 0.95 -8.36 -4.29
C ALA A 9 0.24 -9.22 -5.32
N LYS A 10 0.06 -10.48 -4.95
CA LYS A 10 -0.83 -11.42 -5.61
C LYS A 10 -2.07 -11.58 -4.74
N ILE A 11 -3.24 -11.48 -5.35
CA ILE A 11 -4.51 -11.62 -4.63
C ILE A 11 -4.82 -13.09 -4.43
N GLU A 12 -5.04 -13.49 -3.18
CA GLU A 12 -5.40 -14.87 -2.82
C GLU A 12 -6.84 -14.98 -2.32
N ASN A 13 -7.41 -13.88 -1.82
CA ASN A 13 -8.81 -13.84 -1.36
C ASN A 13 -9.41 -12.48 -1.69
N ARG A 14 -10.12 -12.43 -2.81
CA ARG A 14 -10.69 -11.17 -3.33
C ARG A 14 -11.68 -10.55 -2.34
N ALA A 15 -12.58 -11.34 -1.79
CA ALA A 15 -13.63 -10.80 -0.93
C ALA A 15 -13.03 -10.16 0.33
N MET A 16 -12.01 -10.78 0.92
CA MET A 16 -11.34 -10.24 2.10
C MET A 16 -10.56 -8.98 1.76
N LEU A 17 -9.87 -8.96 0.60
CA LEU A 17 -9.14 -7.79 0.16
C LEU A 17 -10.08 -6.60 -0.08
N ASP A 18 -11.25 -6.85 -0.64
CA ASP A 18 -12.24 -5.79 -0.87
C ASP A 18 -12.70 -5.16 0.46
N GLN A 19 -12.81 -5.95 1.53
CA GLN A 19 -13.09 -5.41 2.86
C GLN A 19 -11.96 -4.49 3.34
N TYR A 20 -10.71 -4.89 3.10
CA TYR A 20 -9.54 -4.07 3.44
C TYR A 20 -9.58 -2.74 2.68
N VAL A 21 -9.77 -2.80 1.35
CA VAL A 21 -9.77 -1.60 0.50
C VAL A 21 -10.85 -0.62 0.94
N ALA A 22 -12.03 -1.13 1.31
CA ALA A 22 -13.13 -0.27 1.78
C ALA A 22 -12.80 0.47 3.08
N LYS A 23 -11.92 -0.11 3.91
CA LYS A 23 -11.62 0.44 5.24
C LYS A 23 -10.32 1.24 5.29
N VAL A 24 -9.38 1.00 4.36
CA VAL A 24 -8.04 1.59 4.45
C VAL A 24 -8.00 3.06 4.07
N MET A 25 -8.84 3.50 3.12
CA MET A 25 -8.77 4.85 2.58
C MET A 25 -8.87 5.95 3.64
N PRO A 26 -9.85 5.91 4.56
CA PRO A 26 -9.93 6.94 5.61
C PRO A 26 -8.69 6.97 6.51
N THR A 27 -8.05 5.83 6.77
CA THR A 27 -6.87 5.79 7.63
C THR A 27 -5.68 6.49 6.97
N ILE A 28 -5.53 6.31 5.65
CA ILE A 28 -4.47 6.98 4.89
C ILE A 28 -4.66 8.48 4.92
N ALA A 29 -5.88 8.94 4.62
CA ALA A 29 -6.18 10.37 4.57
C ALA A 29 -5.97 11.05 5.93
N SER A 30 -6.33 10.38 7.03
CA SER A 30 -6.19 10.96 8.37
C SER A 30 -4.74 11.07 8.83
N HIS A 31 -3.80 10.46 8.11
CA HIS A 31 -2.36 10.51 8.44
C HIS A 31 -1.56 11.20 7.33
N GLN A 32 -2.19 12.10 6.56
CA GLN A 32 -1.53 12.90 5.53
C GLN A 32 -1.03 12.09 4.34
N GLY A 33 -1.50 10.85 4.19
CA GLY A 33 -1.15 10.02 3.06
C GLY A 33 -2.12 10.22 1.91
N ARG A 34 -1.69 9.81 0.72
CA ARG A 34 -2.56 9.78 -0.46
C ARG A 34 -2.18 8.62 -1.35
N VAL A 35 -3.15 8.13 -2.12
CA VAL A 35 -2.90 7.10 -3.12
C VAL A 35 -2.38 7.77 -4.38
N VAL A 36 -1.21 7.35 -4.84
CA VAL A 36 -0.57 7.87 -6.05
C VAL A 36 -0.86 6.96 -7.23
N ALA A 37 -0.88 5.65 -7.02
CA ALA A 37 -1.19 4.68 -8.05
C ALA A 37 -1.92 3.49 -7.43
N PHE A 38 -2.88 2.96 -8.17
CA PHE A 38 -3.61 1.76 -7.80
C PHE A 38 -3.93 1.03 -9.10
N ASP A 39 -3.21 -0.08 -9.36
CA ASP A 39 -3.38 -0.84 -10.59
C ASP A 39 -3.18 -2.32 -10.30
N GLU A 40 -4.21 -3.10 -10.54
CA GLU A 40 -4.16 -4.54 -10.28
C GLU A 40 -3.57 -5.32 -11.45
N GLU A 41 -3.48 -4.70 -12.63
CA GLU A 41 -2.96 -5.33 -13.84
C GLU A 41 -2.04 -4.37 -14.59
N PRO A 42 -0.89 -3.99 -13.99
CA PRO A 42 0.01 -3.04 -14.66
C PRO A 42 0.59 -3.63 -15.92
N GLU A 43 0.86 -2.76 -16.90
CA GLU A 43 1.56 -3.16 -18.10
C GLU A 43 2.99 -3.52 -17.76
N VAL A 44 3.40 -4.74 -18.11
CA VAL A 44 4.76 -5.21 -17.84
C VAL A 44 5.64 -4.89 -19.05
N ILE A 45 6.63 -4.03 -18.84
CA ILE A 45 7.55 -3.63 -19.90
C ILE A 45 8.75 -4.57 -19.94
N GLU A 46 9.25 -4.99 -18.78
CA GLU A 46 10.39 -5.89 -18.69
C GLU A 46 10.23 -6.85 -17.52
N GLY A 47 10.74 -8.05 -17.72
CA GLY A 47 10.91 -9.06 -16.69
C GLY A 47 9.65 -9.82 -16.32
N PRO A 48 9.82 -10.92 -15.58
CA PRO A 48 8.67 -11.63 -15.02
C PRO A 48 8.09 -10.86 -13.83
N ILE A 49 6.78 -11.01 -13.62
CA ILE A 49 6.11 -10.42 -12.45
C ILE A 49 5.23 -11.47 -11.77
N GLU A 50 5.51 -11.75 -10.50
CA GLU A 50 4.76 -12.74 -9.73
C GLU A 50 3.64 -12.09 -8.90
N HIS A 51 3.77 -10.80 -8.59
CA HIS A 51 2.87 -10.06 -7.73
C HIS A 51 2.41 -8.80 -8.43
N PRO A 52 1.45 -8.92 -9.37
CA PRO A 52 1.14 -7.82 -10.29
C PRO A 52 0.41 -6.64 -9.67
N ARG A 53 -0.42 -6.85 -8.63
CA ARG A 53 -1.19 -5.77 -8.05
C ARG A 53 -0.25 -4.73 -7.44
N THR A 54 -0.26 -3.52 -7.97
CA THR A 54 0.65 -2.46 -7.56
C THR A 54 -0.14 -1.31 -6.95
N VAL A 55 0.21 -0.94 -5.72
CA VAL A 55 -0.35 0.24 -5.05
C VAL A 55 0.80 1.10 -4.58
N ILE A 56 0.74 2.38 -4.87
CA ILE A 56 1.75 3.34 -4.41
C ILE A 56 1.04 4.42 -3.61
N LEU A 57 1.50 4.62 -2.38
CA LEU A 57 1.05 5.70 -1.51
C LEU A 57 2.18 6.69 -1.33
N GLU A 58 1.82 7.93 -1.05
CA GLU A 58 2.79 8.96 -0.68
C GLU A 58 2.47 9.49 0.71
N PHE A 59 3.50 9.63 1.55
CA PHE A 59 3.43 10.33 2.82
C PHE A 59 4.46 11.45 2.82
N PRO A 60 4.21 12.55 3.55
CA PRO A 60 5.14 13.68 3.53
C PRO A 60 6.49 13.39 4.20
N SER A 61 6.56 12.34 5.01
CA SER A 61 7.79 11.96 5.70
C SER A 61 7.72 10.50 6.13
N MET A 62 8.87 9.94 6.48
CA MET A 62 8.93 8.60 7.05
C MET A 62 8.20 8.55 8.40
N THR A 63 8.28 9.63 9.18
CA THR A 63 7.55 9.73 10.45
C THR A 63 6.05 9.63 10.23
N ALA A 64 5.51 10.32 9.22
CA ALA A 64 4.09 10.25 8.89
C ALA A 64 3.68 8.86 8.44
N PHE A 65 4.53 8.17 7.66
CA PHE A 65 4.28 6.80 7.27
C PHE A 65 4.18 5.89 8.50
N HIS A 66 5.14 5.97 9.42
CA HIS A 66 5.12 5.14 10.62
C HIS A 66 3.91 5.46 11.51
N ALA A 67 3.52 6.73 11.59
CA ALA A 67 2.34 7.12 12.34
C ALA A 67 1.09 6.44 11.80
N TRP A 68 0.98 6.32 10.47
CA TRP A 68 -0.12 5.61 9.84
C TRP A 68 -0.02 4.10 10.06
N TYR A 69 1.13 3.51 9.74
CA TYR A 69 1.29 2.05 9.77
C TYR A 69 1.08 1.51 11.18
N ASP A 70 1.59 2.21 12.19
CA ASP A 70 1.52 1.79 13.59
C ASP A 70 0.25 2.25 14.30
N SER A 71 -0.62 3.00 13.61
CA SER A 71 -1.85 3.48 14.23
C SER A 71 -2.79 2.32 14.60
N PRO A 72 -3.55 2.45 15.69
CA PRO A 72 -4.52 1.41 16.07
C PRO A 72 -5.53 1.13 14.97
N GLU A 73 -6.02 2.16 14.29
CA GLU A 73 -7.02 2.01 13.22
C GLU A 73 -6.47 1.24 12.02
N TYR A 74 -5.20 1.43 11.66
CA TYR A 74 -4.61 0.65 10.57
C TYR A 74 -4.29 -0.77 11.02
N GLN A 75 -3.71 -0.94 12.21
CA GLN A 75 -3.35 -2.26 12.73
C GLN A 75 -4.58 -3.17 12.86
N GLU A 76 -5.76 -2.60 13.12
CA GLU A 76 -6.99 -3.36 13.21
C GLU A 76 -7.37 -4.02 11.88
N ILE A 77 -7.12 -3.34 10.76
CA ILE A 77 -7.49 -3.86 9.42
C ILE A 77 -6.33 -4.56 8.71
N LEU A 78 -5.12 -4.41 9.18
CA LEU A 78 -3.93 -5.01 8.55
C LEU A 78 -4.07 -6.52 8.32
N PRO A 79 -4.62 -7.32 9.24
CA PRO A 79 -4.80 -8.76 9.00
C PRO A 79 -5.62 -9.06 7.74
N LEU A 80 -6.56 -8.20 7.37
CA LEU A 80 -7.34 -8.40 6.14
C LEU A 80 -6.42 -8.39 4.91
N ARG A 81 -5.41 -7.52 4.88
CA ARG A 81 -4.45 -7.49 3.78
C ARG A 81 -3.49 -8.67 3.85
N LEU A 82 -2.92 -8.93 5.04
CA LEU A 82 -1.92 -10.00 5.19
C LEU A 82 -2.51 -11.39 4.88
N ASN A 83 -3.80 -11.60 5.18
CA ASN A 83 -4.45 -12.89 4.97
C ASN A 83 -5.11 -13.03 3.60
N SER A 84 -5.14 -11.95 2.80
CA SER A 84 -5.79 -11.95 1.49
C SER A 84 -4.83 -11.79 0.32
N THR A 85 -3.57 -11.45 0.59
CA THR A 85 -2.57 -11.24 -0.44
C THR A 85 -1.24 -11.87 -0.06
N ARG A 86 -0.38 -12.04 -1.06
CA ARG A 86 1.01 -12.42 -0.88
C ARG A 86 1.86 -11.43 -1.64
N GLY A 87 2.89 -10.89 -0.99
CA GLY A 87 3.74 -9.91 -1.65
C GLY A 87 4.58 -9.12 -0.68
N THR A 88 4.97 -7.92 -1.11
CA THR A 88 5.86 -7.05 -0.35
C THR A 88 5.26 -5.67 -0.19
N LEU A 89 5.65 -5.01 0.90
CA LEU A 89 5.42 -3.59 1.12
C LEU A 89 6.77 -2.99 1.48
N ILE A 90 7.22 -2.04 0.69
CA ILE A 90 8.47 -1.32 0.97
C ILE A 90 8.18 0.17 0.98
N VAL A 91 9.07 0.93 1.61
CA VAL A 91 8.99 2.39 1.62
C VAL A 91 10.27 2.94 1.03
N ALA A 92 10.15 3.69 -0.05
CA ALA A 92 11.28 4.32 -0.73
C ALA A 92 11.27 5.81 -0.46
N LYS A 93 12.44 6.39 -0.27
CA LYS A 93 12.57 7.83 -0.11
C LYS A 93 12.38 8.52 -1.46
N GLY A 94 11.72 9.67 -1.44
CA GLY A 94 11.57 10.48 -2.63
C GLY A 94 12.92 11.00 -3.12
N PHE A 95 12.96 11.35 -4.39
CA PHE A 95 14.18 11.85 -5.04
C PHE A 95 14.03 13.34 -5.28
N THR A 96 15.02 14.11 -4.84
CA THR A 96 15.12 15.54 -5.12
C THR A 96 16.39 15.78 -5.93
N PRO A 97 16.26 16.15 -7.21
CA PRO A 97 17.43 16.40 -8.06
C PRO A 97 18.27 17.58 -7.57
#